data_c7a3d50829e5ea7fb2e2bc6d7b3ad4e4
#
_entry.id   c7a3d50829e5ea7fb2e2bc6d7b3ad4e4
#
_cell.length_a   1.000
_cell.length_b   1.000
_cell.length_c   1.000
_cell.angle_alpha   90.00
_cell.angle_beta   90.00
_cell.angle_gamma   90.00
#
_symmetry.space_group_name_H-M   'P 1'
#
loop_
_entity.id
_entity.type
_entity.pdbx_description
1 polymer ?
#
loop_
_entity_poly.entity_id
_entity_poly.type
_entity_poly.pdbx_seq_one_letter_code
_entity_poly.pdbx_strand_id
1 'polypeptide(L)'
;MVSIWRFKLIKENIYNNFDDFYEDLVNYCIEKGTDIKNKVRTKYLDGEPAYYRQIIGVQAKFLPIKYEDGSYRALLPTTRQAPYKSAIKELQWIWFYRSNNEDFLRKTLGVKYWENWVNDEGTIGKGYGYQLNKPLYNYKSQVDYIIGELKNNPNSRRIITEMWNVDDLEDMTLTPCLHHTQWTVENGK
;
A
#
# COMPACT_ATOMS: atom_id res chain seq x y z
N MET A 1 -21.87 13.40 -27.94
CA MET A 1 -22.72 12.39 -27.29
C MET A 1 -21.91 11.82 -26.13
N VAL A 2 -22.13 12.31 -24.90
CA VAL A 2 -21.39 11.87 -23.72
C VAL A 2 -21.97 10.51 -23.34
N SER A 3 -21.19 9.44 -23.50
CA SER A 3 -21.54 8.12 -23.03
C SER A 3 -21.59 8.17 -21.51
N ILE A 4 -22.79 8.17 -20.95
CA ILE A 4 -22.99 7.96 -19.51
C ILE A 4 -22.56 6.52 -19.24
N TRP A 5 -21.36 6.35 -18.69
CA TRP A 5 -20.93 5.09 -18.16
C TRP A 5 -21.92 4.69 -17.06
N ARG A 6 -22.83 3.76 -17.37
CA ARG A 6 -23.55 3.04 -16.33
C ARG A 6 -22.50 2.31 -15.51
N PHE A 7 -22.14 2.89 -14.38
CA PHE A 7 -21.54 2.11 -13.30
C PHE A 7 -22.53 0.99 -13.02
N LYS A 8 -22.27 -0.18 -13.57
CA LYS A 8 -22.89 -1.40 -13.07
C LYS A 8 -22.47 -1.40 -11.61
N LEU A 9 -23.41 -1.16 -10.71
CA LEU A 9 -23.21 -1.29 -9.27
C LEU A 9 -22.40 -2.55 -9.09
N ILE A 10 -21.19 -2.39 -8.60
CA ILE A 10 -20.23 -3.46 -8.43
C ILE A 10 -20.95 -4.48 -7.57
N LYS A 11 -21.28 -5.64 -8.12
CA LYS A 11 -21.47 -6.84 -7.31
C LYS A 11 -20.26 -6.83 -6.40
N GLU A 12 -20.49 -6.82 -5.09
CA GLU A 12 -19.42 -6.75 -4.11
C GLU A 12 -18.32 -7.70 -4.56
N ASN A 13 -17.18 -7.16 -5.02
CA ASN A 13 -16.01 -7.95 -5.40
C ASN A 13 -15.39 -8.48 -4.12
N ILE A 14 -16.06 -9.48 -3.53
CA ILE A 14 -15.67 -10.12 -2.27
C ILE A 14 -14.90 -11.38 -2.61
N TYR A 15 -13.69 -11.47 -2.11
CA TYR A 15 -12.80 -12.58 -2.34
C TYR A 15 -12.38 -13.24 -1.02
N ASN A 16 -12.34 -14.55 -1.03
CA ASN A 16 -11.88 -15.36 0.11
C ASN A 16 -10.38 -15.67 0.04
N ASN A 17 -9.77 -15.49 -1.13
CA ASN A 17 -8.33 -15.63 -1.33
C ASN A 17 -7.83 -14.59 -2.34
N PHE A 18 -6.52 -14.41 -2.39
CA PHE A 18 -5.91 -13.44 -3.27
C PHE A 18 -5.78 -13.95 -4.71
N ASP A 19 -5.66 -15.24 -4.92
CA ASP A 19 -5.41 -15.81 -6.25
C ASP A 19 -6.64 -15.66 -7.16
N ASP A 20 -7.85 -15.87 -6.64
CA ASP A 20 -9.10 -15.65 -7.41
C ASP A 20 -9.22 -14.19 -7.84
N PHE A 21 -8.93 -13.26 -6.93
CA PHE A 21 -8.90 -11.83 -7.27
C PHE A 21 -7.84 -11.52 -8.33
N TYR A 22 -6.65 -12.08 -8.19
CA TYR A 22 -5.55 -11.85 -9.12
C TYR A 22 -5.87 -12.38 -10.51
N GLU A 23 -6.45 -13.56 -10.62
CA GLU A 23 -6.89 -14.15 -11.89
C GLU A 23 -7.96 -13.30 -12.56
N ASP A 24 -9.01 -12.92 -11.83
CA ASP A 24 -10.06 -12.04 -12.33
C ASP A 24 -9.51 -10.69 -12.79
N LEU A 25 -8.60 -10.10 -12.02
CA LEU A 25 -7.96 -8.83 -12.34
C LEU A 25 -7.13 -8.90 -13.62
N VAL A 26 -6.34 -9.97 -13.77
CA VAL A 26 -5.50 -10.19 -14.96
C VAL A 26 -6.38 -10.39 -16.20
N ASN A 27 -7.39 -11.25 -16.11
CA ASN A 27 -8.33 -11.49 -17.21
C ASN A 27 -9.07 -10.21 -17.60
N TYR A 28 -9.56 -9.45 -16.63
CA TYR A 28 -10.20 -8.16 -16.88
C TYR A 28 -9.24 -7.15 -17.53
N CYS A 29 -7.99 -7.12 -17.08
CA CYS A 29 -6.97 -6.27 -17.70
C CYS A 29 -6.67 -6.66 -19.15
N ILE A 30 -6.60 -7.97 -19.44
CA ILE A 30 -6.40 -8.48 -20.80
C ILE A 30 -7.57 -8.09 -21.72
N GLU A 31 -8.80 -8.23 -21.24
CA GLU A 31 -10.00 -7.99 -22.06
C GLU A 31 -10.34 -6.50 -22.22
N LYS A 32 -10.22 -5.71 -21.16
CA LYS A 32 -10.74 -4.34 -21.06
C LYS A 32 -9.68 -3.28 -20.82
N GLY A 33 -8.43 -3.68 -20.58
CA GLY A 33 -7.35 -2.74 -20.28
C GLY A 33 -7.01 -1.86 -21.49
N THR A 34 -6.53 -0.66 -21.18
CA THR A 34 -6.02 0.29 -22.17
C THR A 34 -4.51 0.16 -22.31
N ASP A 35 -4.01 0.00 -23.53
CA ASP A 35 -2.59 -0.06 -23.81
C ASP A 35 -1.94 1.33 -23.65
N ILE A 36 -0.91 1.43 -22.84
CA ILE A 36 -0.10 2.62 -22.63
C ILE A 36 1.21 2.42 -23.40
N LYS A 37 1.29 3.08 -24.58
CA LYS A 37 2.38 2.92 -25.56
C LYS A 37 3.23 4.17 -25.73
N ASN A 38 3.09 5.16 -24.86
CA ASN A 38 3.86 6.40 -24.94
C ASN A 38 4.22 6.91 -23.54
N LYS A 39 5.30 7.69 -23.45
CA LYS A 39 5.76 8.35 -22.21
C LYS A 39 5.90 7.41 -21.01
N VAL A 40 6.22 6.13 -21.26
CA VAL A 40 6.50 5.17 -20.19
C VAL A 40 7.91 5.42 -19.64
N ARG A 41 8.02 5.47 -18.31
CA ARG A 41 9.30 5.65 -17.64
C ARG A 41 10.14 4.37 -17.64
N THR A 42 9.47 3.21 -17.51
CA THR A 42 10.12 1.91 -17.41
C THR A 42 10.65 1.47 -18.77
N LYS A 43 11.87 0.93 -18.76
CA LYS A 43 12.53 0.38 -19.96
C LYS A 43 12.96 -1.06 -19.67
N TYR A 44 13.05 -1.86 -20.74
CA TYR A 44 13.70 -3.16 -20.70
C TYR A 44 15.23 -2.99 -20.62
N LEU A 45 15.95 -4.10 -20.41
CA LEU A 45 17.42 -4.08 -20.33
C LEU A 45 18.12 -3.61 -21.60
N ASP A 46 17.49 -3.80 -22.77
CA ASP A 46 17.96 -3.35 -24.07
C ASP A 46 17.67 -1.86 -24.34
N GLY A 47 17.02 -1.17 -23.40
CA GLY A 47 16.65 0.24 -23.49
C GLY A 47 15.31 0.54 -24.13
N GLU A 48 14.63 -0.47 -24.69
CA GLU A 48 13.31 -0.31 -25.27
C GLU A 48 12.24 0.02 -24.21
N PRO A 49 11.21 0.85 -24.53
CA PRO A 49 10.15 1.17 -23.61
C PRO A 49 9.35 -0.06 -23.19
N ALA A 50 9.22 -0.27 -21.88
CA ALA A 50 8.38 -1.35 -21.33
C ALA A 50 6.92 -0.88 -21.28
N TYR A 51 6.22 -1.02 -22.39
CA TYR A 51 4.80 -0.70 -22.48
C TYR A 51 3.98 -1.60 -21.56
N TYR A 52 2.84 -1.08 -21.12
CA TYR A 52 1.96 -1.84 -20.24
C TYR A 52 0.49 -1.60 -20.56
N ARG A 53 -0.35 -2.48 -20.06
CA ARG A 53 -1.80 -2.37 -20.13
C ARG A 53 -2.35 -1.99 -18.77
N GLN A 54 -3.29 -1.05 -18.75
CA GLN A 54 -3.82 -0.43 -17.54
C GLN A 54 -5.33 -0.56 -17.48
N ILE A 55 -5.82 -0.81 -16.28
CA ILE A 55 -7.22 -0.60 -15.88
C ILE A 55 -7.27 0.37 -14.71
N ILE A 56 -8.36 1.12 -14.59
CA ILE A 56 -8.55 2.13 -13.55
C ILE A 56 -9.83 1.82 -12.78
N GLY A 57 -9.84 2.15 -11.48
CA GLY A 57 -11.05 2.07 -10.65
C GLY A 57 -11.38 0.65 -10.20
N VAL A 58 -10.38 -0.18 -9.91
CA VAL A 58 -10.57 -1.50 -9.33
C VAL A 58 -10.62 -1.41 -7.82
N GLN A 59 -11.63 -2.04 -7.22
CA GLN A 59 -11.76 -2.21 -5.79
C GLN A 59 -12.15 -3.66 -5.48
N ALA A 60 -11.55 -4.23 -4.46
CA ALA A 60 -11.87 -5.56 -3.96
C ALA A 60 -12.00 -5.54 -2.43
N LYS A 61 -12.92 -6.35 -1.91
CA LYS A 61 -13.07 -6.60 -0.48
C LYS A 61 -12.59 -8.03 -0.19
N PHE A 62 -11.65 -8.16 0.70
CA PHE A 62 -11.20 -9.47 1.18
C PHE A 62 -11.81 -9.73 2.55
N LEU A 63 -12.41 -10.91 2.72
CA LEU A 63 -12.94 -11.34 4.00
C LEU A 63 -11.83 -12.06 4.78
N PRO A 64 -11.60 -11.68 6.06
CA PRO A 64 -10.66 -12.41 6.89
C PRO A 64 -11.22 -13.80 7.20
N ILE A 65 -10.47 -14.84 6.85
CA ILE A 65 -10.78 -16.21 7.22
C ILE A 65 -10.05 -16.54 8.52
N LYS A 66 -10.82 -16.81 9.57
CA LYS A 66 -10.32 -17.18 10.87
C LYS A 66 -10.26 -18.70 10.97
N TYR A 67 -9.13 -19.24 11.41
CA TYR A 67 -8.96 -20.65 11.73
C TYR A 67 -9.49 -20.98 13.14
N GLU A 68 -9.65 -22.28 13.43
CA GLU A 68 -10.14 -22.77 14.73
C GLU A 68 -9.21 -22.38 15.89
N ASP A 69 -7.91 -22.27 15.63
CA ASP A 69 -6.89 -21.83 16.61
C ASP A 69 -6.93 -20.31 16.88
N GLY A 70 -7.84 -19.59 16.25
CA GLY A 70 -7.98 -18.15 16.38
C GLY A 70 -7.09 -17.32 15.45
N SER A 71 -6.16 -17.93 14.74
CA SER A 71 -5.33 -17.25 13.74
C SER A 71 -6.14 -16.88 12.49
N TYR A 72 -5.59 -15.99 11.66
CA TYR A 72 -6.22 -15.59 10.42
C TYR A 72 -5.40 -16.06 9.21
N ARG A 73 -6.09 -16.46 8.16
CA ARG A 73 -5.45 -16.77 6.88
C ARG A 73 -4.77 -15.53 6.32
N ALA A 74 -3.49 -15.66 5.97
CA ALA A 74 -2.79 -14.61 5.24
C ALA A 74 -3.30 -14.53 3.80
N LEU A 75 -3.58 -13.31 3.33
CA LEU A 75 -3.97 -13.02 1.95
C LEU A 75 -2.70 -12.90 1.09
N LEU A 76 -2.12 -14.02 0.76
CA LEU A 76 -0.90 -14.09 -0.04
C LEU A 76 -1.19 -14.76 -1.38
N PRO A 77 -0.60 -14.28 -2.48
CA PRO A 77 -0.68 -14.97 -3.77
C PRO A 77 0.08 -16.28 -3.72
N THR A 78 -0.51 -17.33 -4.28
CA THR A 78 0.15 -18.63 -4.50
C THR A 78 0.50 -18.86 -5.97
N THR A 79 -0.17 -18.15 -6.89
CA THR A 79 0.07 -18.18 -8.34
C THR A 79 1.42 -17.58 -8.74
N ARG A 80 2.02 -16.79 -7.87
CA ARG A 80 3.38 -16.24 -8.04
C ARG A 80 4.10 -16.16 -6.69
N GLN A 81 5.41 -16.31 -6.73
CA GLN A 81 6.22 -16.09 -5.54
C GLN A 81 6.23 -14.60 -5.17
N ALA A 82 5.66 -14.27 -4.02
CA ALA A 82 5.73 -12.93 -3.44
C ALA A 82 6.73 -12.90 -2.28
N PRO A 83 7.58 -11.86 -2.16
CA PRO A 83 8.55 -11.72 -1.08
C PRO A 83 7.89 -11.24 0.22
N TYR A 84 6.85 -11.95 0.69
CA TYR A 84 6.02 -11.54 1.82
C TYR A 84 6.82 -11.27 3.12
N LYS A 85 7.90 -12.03 3.35
CA LYS A 85 8.77 -11.83 4.52
C LYS A 85 9.45 -10.45 4.50
N SER A 86 9.90 -10.03 3.32
CA SER A 86 10.48 -8.69 3.15
C SER A 86 9.42 -7.60 3.27
N ALA A 87 8.22 -7.84 2.71
CA ALA A 87 7.10 -6.90 2.84
C ALA A 87 6.66 -6.70 4.30
N ILE A 88 6.58 -7.78 5.10
CA ILE A 88 6.30 -7.67 6.55
C ILE A 88 7.37 -6.85 7.27
N LYS A 89 8.64 -7.08 6.97
CA LYS A 89 9.75 -6.33 7.58
C LYS A 89 9.75 -4.85 7.18
N GLU A 90 9.38 -4.56 5.93
CA GLU A 90 9.19 -3.19 5.46
C GLU A 90 8.01 -2.51 6.18
N LEU A 91 6.89 -3.20 6.38
CA LEU A 91 5.78 -2.69 7.19
C LEU A 91 6.19 -2.45 8.64
N GLN A 92 7.02 -3.32 9.23
CA GLN A 92 7.58 -3.09 10.57
C GLN A 92 8.47 -1.84 10.58
N TRP A 93 9.30 -1.64 9.56
CA TRP A 93 10.14 -0.46 9.43
C TRP A 93 9.31 0.83 9.35
N ILE A 94 8.25 0.84 8.55
CA ILE A 94 7.38 1.99 8.32
C ILE A 94 6.52 2.29 9.56
N TRP A 95 5.83 1.28 10.10
CA TRP A 95 4.78 1.46 11.09
C TRP A 95 5.24 1.30 12.54
N PHE A 96 6.06 0.30 12.82
CA PHE A 96 6.50 0.02 14.18
C PHE A 96 7.72 0.86 14.57
N TYR A 97 8.76 0.82 13.74
CA TYR A 97 9.96 1.62 13.96
C TYR A 97 9.79 3.08 13.53
N ARG A 98 8.85 3.37 12.65
CA ARG A 98 8.59 4.71 12.10
C ARG A 98 9.87 5.36 11.59
N SER A 99 10.67 4.57 10.91
CA SER A 99 11.99 4.95 10.44
C SER A 99 11.98 5.25 8.94
N ASN A 100 12.87 6.14 8.52
CA ASN A 100 13.20 6.42 7.13
C ASN A 100 14.66 6.07 6.80
N ASN A 101 15.39 5.43 7.75
CA ASN A 101 16.79 5.06 7.60
C ASN A 101 16.93 3.72 6.86
N GLU A 102 17.58 3.74 5.67
CA GLU A 102 17.76 2.55 4.83
C GLU A 102 18.77 1.57 5.44
N ASP A 103 19.84 2.05 6.04
CA ASP A 103 20.83 1.21 6.69
C ASP A 103 20.22 0.32 7.78
N PHE A 104 19.29 0.87 8.55
CA PHE A 104 18.53 0.09 9.54
C PHE A 104 17.68 -0.99 8.86
N LEU A 105 16.97 -0.62 7.79
CA LEU A 105 16.14 -1.55 7.02
C LEU A 105 16.99 -2.68 6.42
N ARG A 106 18.13 -2.33 5.84
CA ARG A 106 19.03 -3.27 5.17
C ARG A 106 19.82 -4.14 6.17
N LYS A 107 20.49 -3.51 7.13
CA LYS A 107 21.42 -4.20 8.05
C LYS A 107 20.70 -4.95 9.16
N THR A 108 19.60 -4.40 9.70
CA THR A 108 18.86 -4.97 10.82
C THR A 108 17.72 -5.87 10.36
N LEU A 109 16.95 -5.43 9.37
CA LEU A 109 15.78 -6.17 8.89
C LEU A 109 16.08 -7.03 7.66
N GLY A 110 17.21 -6.81 6.97
CA GLY A 110 17.66 -7.62 5.83
C GLY A 110 16.85 -7.38 4.55
N VAL A 111 16.29 -6.18 4.37
CA VAL A 111 15.56 -5.77 3.17
C VAL A 111 16.41 -4.80 2.37
N LYS A 112 16.65 -5.09 1.08
CA LYS A 112 17.68 -4.39 0.28
C LYS A 112 17.13 -3.54 -0.88
N TYR A 113 15.87 -3.68 -1.24
CA TYR A 113 15.35 -3.08 -2.48
C TYR A 113 15.13 -1.56 -2.40
N TRP A 114 15.42 -0.93 -1.25
CA TRP A 114 15.41 0.53 -1.09
C TRP A 114 16.75 1.21 -1.38
N GLU A 115 17.84 0.45 -1.60
CA GLU A 115 19.20 0.96 -1.80
C GLU A 115 19.32 2.03 -2.91
N ASN A 116 18.46 1.98 -3.93
CA ASN A 116 18.47 2.93 -5.05
C ASN A 116 17.65 4.22 -4.80
N TRP A 117 17.00 4.32 -3.63
CA TRP A 117 16.16 5.46 -3.26
C TRP A 117 16.58 6.07 -1.93
N VAL A 118 17.85 6.31 -1.77
CA VAL A 118 18.40 6.98 -0.59
C VAL A 118 19.06 8.29 -0.97
N ASN A 119 19.00 9.26 -0.09
CA ASN A 119 19.76 10.49 -0.18
C ASN A 119 21.17 10.32 0.42
N ASP A 120 21.98 11.37 0.39
CA ASP A 120 23.36 11.37 0.90
C ASP A 120 23.43 11.05 2.40
N GLU A 121 22.33 11.22 3.13
CA GLU A 121 22.21 10.91 4.57
C GLU A 121 21.86 9.43 4.83
N GLY A 122 21.69 8.61 3.80
CA GLY A 122 21.29 7.21 3.91
C GLY A 122 19.82 7.02 4.32
N THR A 123 18.97 7.99 4.02
CA THR A 123 17.54 7.95 4.33
C THR A 123 16.70 8.07 3.06
N ILE A 124 15.42 7.70 3.15
CA ILE A 124 14.42 7.99 2.11
C ILE A 124 13.81 9.40 2.23
N GLY A 125 14.49 10.28 2.93
CA GLY A 125 14.03 11.64 3.19
C GLY A 125 12.78 11.66 4.08
N LYS A 126 11.84 12.57 3.80
CA LYS A 126 10.61 12.73 4.59
C LYS A 126 9.50 11.72 4.23
N GLY A 127 9.85 10.58 3.63
CA GLY A 127 8.90 9.53 3.25
C GLY A 127 8.41 8.67 4.42
N TYR A 128 7.30 7.98 4.20
CA TYR A 128 6.70 6.92 5.02
C TYR A 128 6.84 7.06 6.55
N GLY A 129 7.85 6.43 7.16
CA GLY A 129 8.04 6.42 8.61
C GLY A 129 8.21 7.82 9.21
N TYR A 130 8.83 8.74 8.47
CA TYR A 130 8.93 10.14 8.87
C TYR A 130 7.53 10.78 9.00
N GLN A 131 6.65 10.60 8.01
CA GLN A 131 5.29 11.14 8.05
C GLN A 131 4.47 10.50 9.17
N LEU A 132 4.56 9.18 9.34
CA LEU A 132 3.85 8.47 10.40
C LEU A 132 4.29 8.88 11.81
N ASN A 133 5.51 9.39 11.95
CA ASN A 133 6.03 9.88 13.23
C ASN A 133 5.64 11.35 13.52
N LYS A 134 5.01 12.05 12.56
CA LYS A 134 4.55 13.42 12.82
C LYS A 134 3.43 13.45 13.87
N PRO A 135 3.45 14.43 14.77
CA PRO A 135 2.36 14.64 15.70
C PRO A 135 1.04 14.91 14.97
N LEU A 136 -0.06 14.39 15.51
CA LEU A 136 -1.40 14.66 15.02
C LEU A 136 -2.35 14.91 16.19
N TYR A 137 -2.99 16.06 16.19
CA TYR A 137 -3.79 16.55 17.33
C TYR A 137 -2.95 16.54 18.63
N ASN A 138 -3.45 15.87 19.67
CA ASN A 138 -2.77 15.73 20.96
C ASN A 138 -1.92 14.47 21.06
N TYR A 139 -1.77 13.72 19.97
CA TYR A 139 -0.99 12.49 19.92
C TYR A 139 0.44 12.76 19.45
N LYS A 140 1.38 11.99 19.95
CA LYS A 140 2.82 12.15 19.64
C LYS A 140 3.16 11.79 18.18
N SER A 141 2.33 10.96 17.55
CA SER A 141 2.49 10.54 16.18
C SER A 141 1.15 10.19 15.54
N GLN A 142 1.10 10.06 14.22
CA GLN A 142 -0.06 9.55 13.50
C GLN A 142 -0.38 8.10 13.92
N VAL A 143 0.62 7.27 14.21
CA VAL A 143 0.41 5.90 14.68
C VAL A 143 -0.24 5.89 16.08
N ASP A 144 0.24 6.73 16.99
CA ASP A 144 -0.35 6.85 18.32
C ASP A 144 -1.80 7.34 18.24
N TYR A 145 -2.09 8.26 17.30
CA TYR A 145 -3.44 8.71 17.00
C TYR A 145 -4.35 7.55 16.58
N ILE A 146 -3.94 6.74 15.58
CA ILE A 146 -4.74 5.58 15.13
C ILE A 146 -5.02 4.64 16.29
N ILE A 147 -3.99 4.26 17.06
CA ILE A 147 -4.14 3.33 18.19
C ILE A 147 -5.07 3.92 19.26
N GLY A 148 -4.94 5.21 19.54
CA GLY A 148 -5.78 5.91 20.50
C GLY A 148 -7.24 5.97 20.08
N GLU A 149 -7.51 6.36 18.83
CA GLU A 149 -8.86 6.44 18.28
C GLU A 149 -9.54 5.06 18.15
N LEU A 150 -8.81 4.03 17.70
CA LEU A 150 -9.35 2.66 17.65
C LEU A 150 -9.79 2.16 19.04
N LYS A 151 -9.11 2.58 20.12
CA LYS A 151 -9.45 2.21 21.49
C LYS A 151 -10.60 3.04 22.06
N ASN A 152 -10.58 4.35 21.82
CA ASN A 152 -11.43 5.30 22.54
C ASN A 152 -12.62 5.79 21.73
N ASN A 153 -12.53 5.75 20.39
CA ASN A 153 -13.55 6.24 19.46
C ASN A 153 -13.63 5.40 18.18
N PRO A 154 -13.86 4.07 18.30
CA PRO A 154 -13.76 3.13 17.17
C PRO A 154 -14.76 3.39 16.04
N ASN A 155 -15.82 4.16 16.30
CA ASN A 155 -16.83 4.53 15.30
C ASN A 155 -16.47 5.79 14.51
N SER A 156 -15.32 6.39 14.76
CA SER A 156 -14.87 7.57 14.03
C SER A 156 -14.59 7.23 12.57
N ARG A 157 -15.08 8.07 11.65
CA ARG A 157 -14.76 7.98 10.22
C ARG A 157 -13.45 8.69 9.85
N ARG A 158 -12.75 9.23 10.86
CA ARG A 158 -11.54 10.02 10.69
C ARG A 158 -10.28 9.34 11.22
N ILE A 159 -10.33 8.01 11.43
CA ILE A 159 -9.15 7.24 11.81
C ILE A 159 -8.31 7.02 10.55
N ILE A 160 -7.56 8.04 10.18
CA ILE A 160 -6.82 8.12 8.92
C ILE A 160 -5.38 8.53 9.23
N THR A 161 -4.43 7.90 8.53
CA THR A 161 -3.05 8.41 8.42
C THR A 161 -2.80 8.91 7.02
N GLU A 162 -1.95 9.90 6.88
CA GLU A 162 -1.56 10.49 5.61
C GLU A 162 -0.03 10.48 5.47
N MET A 163 0.46 9.89 4.39
CA MET A 163 1.88 9.85 4.05
C MET A 163 2.22 10.72 2.84
N TRP A 164 1.19 11.15 2.09
CA TRP A 164 1.32 12.12 1.01
C TRP A 164 1.18 13.53 1.57
N ASN A 165 2.29 14.15 1.95
CA ASN A 165 2.31 15.51 2.48
C ASN A 165 2.90 16.45 1.43
N VAL A 166 2.07 17.35 0.90
CA VAL A 166 2.44 18.25 -0.22
C VAL A 166 3.68 19.10 0.12
N ASP A 167 3.78 19.55 1.37
CA ASP A 167 4.89 20.39 1.81
C ASP A 167 6.23 19.65 1.91
N ASP A 168 6.20 18.32 1.94
CA ASP A 168 7.39 17.50 2.12
C ASP A 168 7.73 16.63 0.87
N LEU A 169 6.93 16.71 -0.21
CA LEU A 169 7.14 15.83 -1.37
C LEU A 169 8.52 16.00 -2.02
N GLU A 170 9.04 17.21 -2.06
CA GLU A 170 10.35 17.51 -2.64
C GLU A 170 11.52 16.95 -1.80
N ASP A 171 11.27 16.72 -0.52
CA ASP A 171 12.23 16.14 0.42
C ASP A 171 12.12 14.61 0.50
N MET A 172 11.31 13.98 -0.32
CA MET A 172 11.18 12.53 -0.43
C MET A 172 12.00 12.02 -1.62
N THR A 173 12.80 10.99 -1.41
CA THR A 173 13.55 10.36 -2.50
C THR A 173 12.66 9.60 -3.47
N LEU A 174 11.48 9.16 -3.01
CA LEU A 174 10.42 8.55 -3.78
C LEU A 174 9.07 8.98 -3.22
N THR A 175 8.18 9.49 -4.08
CA THR A 175 6.80 9.82 -3.68
C THR A 175 6.06 8.58 -3.22
N PRO A 176 5.23 8.67 -2.15
CA PRO A 176 4.61 7.50 -1.55
C PRO A 176 3.62 6.79 -2.49
N CYS A 177 3.81 5.49 -2.72
CA CYS A 177 2.82 4.64 -3.39
C CYS A 177 1.63 4.36 -2.47
N LEU A 178 1.90 4.10 -1.18
CA LEU A 178 0.90 4.05 -0.14
C LEU A 178 0.76 5.46 0.44
N HIS A 179 -0.25 6.20 0.00
CA HIS A 179 -0.39 7.60 0.38
C HIS A 179 -1.22 7.83 1.64
N HIS A 180 -2.22 6.98 1.93
CA HIS A 180 -2.99 7.04 3.17
C HIS A 180 -3.50 5.66 3.60
N THR A 181 -3.91 5.56 4.87
CA THR A 181 -4.72 4.43 5.36
C THR A 181 -5.92 4.94 6.12
N GLN A 182 -7.05 4.28 5.99
CA GLN A 182 -8.25 4.51 6.79
C GLN A 182 -8.58 3.24 7.56
N TRP A 183 -8.91 3.41 8.83
CA TRP A 183 -9.23 2.33 9.74
C TRP A 183 -10.68 2.42 10.18
N THR A 184 -11.36 1.31 10.17
CA THR A 184 -12.76 1.18 10.59
C THR A 184 -12.91 -0.04 11.47
N VAL A 185 -13.79 0.03 12.44
CA VAL A 185 -14.17 -1.11 13.28
C VAL A 185 -15.57 -1.53 12.92
N GLU A 186 -15.75 -2.76 12.49
CA GLU A 186 -17.04 -3.36 12.17
C GLU A 186 -17.27 -4.56 13.10
N ASN A 187 -18.40 -4.56 13.84
CA ASN A 187 -18.75 -5.62 14.80
C ASN A 187 -17.64 -5.95 15.81
N GLY A 188 -16.95 -4.90 16.30
CA GLY A 188 -15.87 -5.05 17.31
C GLY A 188 -14.56 -5.63 16.75
N LYS A 189 -14.40 -5.61 15.43
CA LYS A 189 -13.21 -6.13 14.73
C LYS A 189 -12.61 -5.08 13.82
#